data_a3a3cca430f925e19d0c8d7a133ec56d
#
_entry.id   a3a3cca430f925e19d0c8d7a133ec56d
#
_cell.length_a   1.000
_cell.length_b   1.000
_cell.length_c   1.000
_cell.angle_alpha   90.00
_cell.angle_beta   90.00
_cell.angle_gamma   90.00
#
_symmetry.space_group_name_H-M   'P 1'
#
loop_
_entity.id
_entity.type
_entity.pdbx_description
1 polymer ?
#
loop_
_entity_poly.entity_id
_entity_poly.type
_entity_poly.pdbx_seq_one_letter_code
_entity_poly.pdbx_strand_id
1 'polypeptide(L)'
;MIILGNTETIAFKIYEMKKHFIVMDIIVNSVNISYQDNSYYVFPLVKNIKREIEVITNGEFYLNKSLVNTQLSELHDIFYENENGIYESSDERTNFLFYDLSTNKSLFYVYQEDECLIFFGKFFDSNNTITSRIKKSEFLATLLKLLHTVESYATPRNI
;
A
#
# COMPACT_ATOMS: atom_id res chain seq x y z
N MET A 1 7.06 18.05 9.29
CA MET A 1 6.12 17.09 8.67
C MET A 1 6.27 17.12 7.17
N ILE A 2 6.41 15.96 6.54
CA ILE A 2 6.50 15.80 5.09
C ILE A 2 5.26 15.03 4.64
N ILE A 3 4.58 15.50 3.60
CA ILE A 3 3.45 14.80 3.00
C ILE A 3 3.85 14.40 1.57
N LEU A 4 3.81 13.11 1.29
CA LEU A 4 4.07 12.54 -0.04
C LEU A 4 2.78 11.91 -0.57
N GLY A 5 2.40 12.26 -1.79
CA GLY A 5 1.14 11.83 -2.40
C GLY A 5 -0.03 12.75 -2.10
N ASN A 6 -1.23 12.26 -2.30
CA ASN A 6 -2.48 12.99 -2.11
C ASN A 6 -3.36 12.26 -1.07
N THR A 7 -3.77 12.98 -0.03
CA THR A 7 -4.58 12.42 1.07
C THR A 7 -5.96 11.93 0.62
N GLU A 8 -6.49 12.46 -0.47
CA GLU A 8 -7.76 11.99 -1.03
C GLU A 8 -7.63 10.67 -1.81
N THR A 9 -6.42 10.27 -2.15
CA THR A 9 -6.10 8.97 -2.76
C THR A 9 -5.22 8.15 -1.84
N ILE A 10 -3.89 8.25 -1.99
CA ILE A 10 -2.92 7.60 -1.10
C ILE A 10 -1.83 8.62 -0.76
N ALA A 11 -1.54 8.76 0.51
CA ALA A 11 -0.47 9.62 0.99
C ALA A 11 0.27 9.01 2.19
N PHE A 12 1.52 9.43 2.34
CA PHE A 12 2.37 9.14 3.47
C PHE A 12 2.71 10.44 4.20
N LYS A 13 2.31 10.56 5.46
CA LYS A 13 2.63 11.71 6.31
C LYS A 13 3.75 11.34 7.25
N ILE A 14 4.94 11.85 7.02
CA ILE A 14 6.12 11.59 7.82
C ILE A 14 6.26 12.70 8.86
N TYR A 15 6.22 12.33 10.14
CA TYR A 15 6.34 13.25 11.27
C TYR A 15 7.75 13.33 11.82
N GLU A 16 8.42 12.20 11.90
CA GLU A 16 9.75 12.08 12.50
C GLU A 16 10.57 10.99 11.78
N MET A 17 11.84 11.28 11.58
CA MET A 17 12.79 10.33 11.05
C MET A 17 13.98 10.23 12.00
N LYS A 18 14.18 9.05 12.57
CA LYS A 18 15.32 8.69 13.42
C LYS A 18 16.20 7.67 12.73
N LYS A 19 17.39 7.46 13.24
CA LYS A 19 18.38 6.56 12.62
C LYS A 19 17.82 5.17 12.27
N HIS A 20 16.94 4.64 13.11
CA HIS A 20 16.45 3.27 13.00
C HIS A 20 14.95 3.15 12.75
N PHE A 21 14.20 4.22 12.93
CA PHE A 21 12.75 4.19 12.70
C PHE A 21 12.19 5.51 12.21
N ILE A 22 11.02 5.42 11.61
CA ILE A 22 10.26 6.52 11.04
C ILE A 22 8.87 6.49 11.66
N VAL A 23 8.38 7.66 12.05
CA VAL A 23 6.98 7.85 12.47
C VAL A 23 6.21 8.41 11.27
N MET A 24 5.29 7.63 10.75
CA MET A 24 4.60 7.92 9.51
C MET A 24 3.16 7.41 9.52
N ASP A 25 2.22 8.25 9.12
CA ASP A 25 0.86 7.79 8.82
C ASP A 25 0.72 7.41 7.35
N ILE A 26 -0.02 6.34 7.11
CA ILE A 26 -0.48 5.94 5.78
C ILE A 26 -1.94 6.35 5.66
N ILE A 27 -2.24 7.16 4.67
CA ILE A 27 -3.58 7.69 4.41
C ILE A 27 -4.12 7.08 3.13
N VAL A 28 -5.30 6.51 3.19
CA VAL A 28 -6.04 5.99 2.04
C VAL A 28 -7.42 6.62 2.02
N ASN A 29 -7.74 7.34 0.96
CA ASN A 29 -9.01 8.06 0.81
C ASN A 29 -9.39 8.86 2.08
N SER A 30 -8.47 9.71 2.53
CA SER A 30 -8.60 10.55 3.73
C SER A 30 -8.69 9.79 5.07
N VAL A 31 -8.54 8.47 5.07
CA VAL A 31 -8.55 7.64 6.28
C VAL A 31 -7.12 7.26 6.68
N ASN A 32 -6.74 7.54 7.92
CA ASN A 32 -5.47 7.08 8.47
C ASN A 32 -5.57 5.58 8.80
N ILE A 33 -4.91 4.75 8.00
CA ILE A 33 -4.93 3.29 8.18
C ILE A 33 -3.87 2.79 9.18
N SER A 34 -2.99 3.66 9.64
CA SER A 34 -1.92 3.36 10.61
C SER A 34 -2.13 4.04 11.97
N TYR A 35 -3.36 4.49 12.28
CA TYR A 35 -3.65 5.30 13.45
C TYR A 35 -3.32 4.64 14.81
N GLN A 36 -3.28 3.31 14.88
CA GLN A 36 -3.00 2.57 16.11
C GLN A 36 -1.51 2.44 16.41
N ASP A 37 -0.70 2.30 15.37
CA ASP A 37 0.76 2.26 15.46
C ASP A 37 1.35 2.70 14.12
N ASN A 38 2.10 3.76 14.13
CA ASN A 38 2.68 4.40 12.95
C ASN A 38 4.22 4.46 12.97
N SER A 39 4.85 3.65 13.81
CA SER A 39 6.30 3.55 13.89
C SER A 39 6.82 2.40 13.05
N TYR A 40 7.71 2.67 12.12
CA TYR A 40 8.28 1.68 11.20
C TYR A 40 9.79 1.63 11.31
N TYR A 41 10.36 0.45 11.43
CA TYR A 41 11.80 0.27 11.31
C TYR A 41 12.27 0.53 9.89
N VAL A 42 13.34 1.31 9.74
CA VAL A 42 13.83 1.79 8.44
C VAL A 42 14.19 0.63 7.50
N PHE A 43 14.93 -0.37 7.98
CA PHE A 43 15.40 -1.45 7.11
C PHE A 43 14.27 -2.29 6.52
N PRO A 44 13.33 -2.85 7.30
CA PRO A 44 12.20 -3.58 6.73
C PRO A 44 11.27 -2.68 5.90
N LEU A 45 11.10 -1.42 6.27
CA LEU A 45 10.31 -0.46 5.49
C LEU A 45 10.89 -0.28 4.08
N VAL A 46 12.17 0.01 3.97
CA VAL A 46 12.87 0.16 2.68
C VAL A 46 12.72 -1.10 1.82
N LYS A 47 12.94 -2.28 2.42
CA LYS A 47 12.78 -3.56 1.73
C LYS A 47 11.38 -3.76 1.19
N ASN A 48 10.35 -3.44 1.99
CA ASN A 48 8.96 -3.60 1.59
C ASN A 48 8.52 -2.58 0.53
N ILE A 49 8.99 -1.34 0.61
CA ILE A 49 8.72 -0.33 -0.42
C ILE A 49 9.35 -0.75 -1.75
N LYS A 50 10.60 -1.22 -1.76
CA LYS A 50 11.28 -1.71 -2.97
C LYS A 50 10.52 -2.88 -3.60
N ARG A 51 10.07 -3.83 -2.78
CA ARG A 51 9.27 -4.96 -3.25
C ARG A 51 7.96 -4.49 -3.87
N GLU A 52 7.28 -3.55 -3.25
CA GLU A 52 6.01 -3.02 -3.75
C GLU A 52 6.19 -2.28 -5.08
N ILE A 53 7.25 -1.48 -5.22
CA ILE A 53 7.61 -0.82 -6.48
C ILE A 53 7.86 -1.87 -7.57
N GLU A 54 8.63 -2.92 -7.29
CA GLU A 54 8.92 -3.99 -8.25
C GLU A 54 7.65 -4.73 -8.68
N VAL A 55 6.81 -5.11 -7.72
CA VAL A 55 5.55 -5.82 -8.00
C VAL A 55 4.61 -4.96 -8.84
N ILE A 56 4.46 -3.68 -8.54
CA ILE A 56 3.59 -2.78 -9.30
C ILE A 56 4.17 -2.47 -10.68
N THR A 57 5.46 -2.29 -10.79
CA THR A 57 6.12 -2.02 -12.07
C THR A 57 5.98 -3.19 -13.05
N ASN A 58 6.15 -4.42 -12.58
CA ASN A 58 6.20 -5.62 -13.43
C ASN A 58 4.87 -6.36 -13.50
N GLY A 59 3.93 -6.08 -12.60
CA GLY A 59 2.67 -6.79 -12.51
C GLY A 59 1.52 -6.12 -13.28
N GLU A 60 0.57 -6.94 -13.66
CA GLU A 60 -0.75 -6.54 -14.13
C GLU A 60 -1.78 -7.12 -13.16
N PHE A 61 -2.73 -6.27 -12.71
CA PHE A 61 -3.66 -6.62 -11.63
C PHE A 61 -5.12 -6.62 -12.12
N TYR A 62 -5.34 -6.93 -13.39
CA TYR A 62 -6.69 -7.08 -13.94
C TYR A 62 -7.38 -8.29 -13.34
N LEU A 63 -8.58 -8.07 -12.79
CA LEU A 63 -9.37 -9.13 -12.20
C LEU A 63 -9.73 -10.21 -13.24
N ASN A 64 -9.75 -11.46 -12.79
CA ASN A 64 -10.37 -12.52 -13.55
C ASN A 64 -11.80 -12.12 -13.91
N LYS A 65 -12.26 -12.43 -15.13
CA LYS A 65 -13.58 -12.03 -15.64
C LYS A 65 -14.74 -12.43 -14.74
N SER A 66 -14.64 -13.55 -14.05
CA SER A 66 -15.65 -14.01 -13.09
C SER A 66 -15.82 -13.08 -11.87
N LEU A 67 -14.85 -12.19 -11.59
CA LEU A 67 -14.84 -11.32 -10.41
C LEU A 67 -15.17 -9.86 -10.73
N VAL A 68 -15.24 -9.45 -11.99
CA VAL A 68 -15.34 -8.04 -12.40
C VAL A 68 -16.58 -7.31 -11.85
N ASN A 69 -17.70 -8.00 -11.66
CA ASN A 69 -18.96 -7.41 -11.16
C ASN A 69 -19.22 -7.69 -9.67
N THR A 70 -18.21 -8.16 -8.94
CA THR A 70 -18.34 -8.47 -7.52
C THR A 70 -18.28 -7.18 -6.68
N GLN A 71 -19.12 -7.06 -5.66
CA GLN A 71 -19.06 -5.94 -4.71
C GLN A 71 -17.72 -5.96 -3.94
N LEU A 72 -17.20 -4.78 -3.59
CA LEU A 72 -15.89 -4.67 -2.97
C LEU A 72 -15.77 -5.39 -1.62
N SER A 73 -16.81 -5.40 -0.80
CA SER A 73 -16.82 -6.12 0.47
C SER A 73 -16.70 -7.64 0.28
N GLU A 74 -17.42 -8.19 -0.69
CA GLU A 74 -17.36 -9.60 -1.07
C GLU A 74 -16.02 -9.92 -1.75
N LEU A 75 -15.54 -9.03 -2.61
CA LEU A 75 -14.24 -9.16 -3.27
C LEU A 75 -13.10 -9.23 -2.25
N HIS A 76 -13.17 -8.44 -1.18
CA HIS A 76 -12.19 -8.51 -0.09
C HIS A 76 -12.16 -9.88 0.57
N ASP A 77 -13.31 -10.48 0.82
CA ASP A 77 -13.41 -11.84 1.39
C ASP A 77 -12.83 -12.89 0.43
N ILE A 78 -13.12 -12.77 -0.87
CA ILE A 78 -12.56 -13.65 -1.91
C ILE A 78 -11.03 -13.54 -1.95
N PHE A 79 -10.48 -12.34 -1.91
CA PHE A 79 -9.04 -12.12 -1.87
C PHE A 79 -8.40 -12.68 -0.61
N TYR A 80 -9.08 -12.56 0.52
CA TYR A 80 -8.59 -13.08 1.79
C TYR A 80 -8.52 -14.61 1.81
N GLU A 81 -9.54 -15.26 1.26
CA GLU A 81 -9.69 -16.72 1.28
C GLU A 81 -8.90 -17.44 0.17
N ASN A 82 -8.59 -16.76 -0.95
CA ASN A 82 -7.95 -17.35 -2.11
C ASN A 82 -6.60 -16.71 -2.41
N GLU A 83 -5.57 -17.53 -2.60
CA GLU A 83 -4.24 -17.06 -3.04
C GLU A 83 -4.12 -17.02 -4.56
N ASN A 84 -4.86 -17.85 -5.26
CA ASN A 84 -4.77 -18.06 -6.71
C ASN A 84 -6.09 -17.76 -7.43
N GLY A 85 -6.00 -17.48 -8.73
CA GLY A 85 -7.18 -17.30 -9.58
C GLY A 85 -7.86 -15.95 -9.46
N ILE A 86 -7.21 -14.97 -8.84
CA ILE A 86 -7.73 -13.62 -8.64
C ILE A 86 -7.50 -12.75 -9.89
N TYR A 87 -6.29 -12.77 -10.43
CA TYR A 87 -5.90 -11.96 -11.58
C TYR A 87 -5.83 -12.80 -12.87
N GLU A 88 -6.04 -12.14 -14.01
CA GLU A 88 -5.95 -12.79 -15.32
C GLU A 88 -4.53 -13.24 -15.67
N SER A 89 -3.51 -12.46 -15.28
CA SER A 89 -2.11 -12.65 -15.70
C SER A 89 -1.21 -13.21 -14.61
N SER A 90 -1.67 -13.31 -13.37
CA SER A 90 -0.90 -13.81 -12.23
C SER A 90 -1.73 -14.77 -11.40
N ASP A 91 -1.09 -15.83 -10.92
CA ASP A 91 -1.75 -16.81 -10.07
C ASP A 91 -1.86 -16.37 -8.62
N GLU A 92 -1.03 -15.42 -8.17
CA GLU A 92 -0.94 -15.03 -6.76
C GLU A 92 -1.50 -13.64 -6.50
N ARG A 93 -2.33 -13.53 -5.46
CA ARG A 93 -2.71 -12.24 -4.89
C ARG A 93 -1.54 -11.60 -4.16
N THR A 94 -1.52 -10.27 -4.08
CA THR A 94 -0.52 -9.50 -3.34
C THR A 94 -1.19 -8.54 -2.37
N ASN A 95 -0.66 -8.47 -1.16
CA ASN A 95 -1.04 -7.47 -0.16
C ASN A 95 -0.24 -6.19 -0.42
N PHE A 96 -0.90 -5.05 -0.23
CA PHE A 96 -0.31 -3.73 -0.40
C PHE A 96 -0.43 -2.91 0.87
N LEU A 97 0.44 -1.91 1.00
CA LEU A 97 0.48 -1.00 2.16
C LEU A 97 0.70 -1.71 3.49
N PHE A 98 1.33 -2.88 3.43
CA PHE A 98 1.60 -3.74 4.58
C PHE A 98 3.11 -3.77 4.85
N TYR A 99 3.60 -2.75 5.57
CA TYR A 99 5.04 -2.52 5.73
C TYR A 99 5.64 -3.10 7.01
N ASP A 100 4.82 -3.35 8.02
CA ASP A 100 5.25 -3.99 9.26
C ASP A 100 4.10 -4.80 9.87
N LEU A 101 4.34 -6.08 10.11
CA LEU A 101 3.37 -7.00 10.70
C LEU A 101 2.90 -6.59 12.10
N SER A 102 3.78 -5.95 12.88
CA SER A 102 3.46 -5.54 14.25
C SER A 102 2.62 -4.28 14.33
N THR A 103 2.68 -3.42 13.30
CA THR A 103 2.03 -2.11 13.30
C THR A 103 0.75 -2.06 12.48
N ASN A 104 0.62 -2.88 11.45
CA ASN A 104 -0.54 -2.85 10.56
C ASN A 104 -1.75 -3.55 11.16
N LYS A 105 -2.85 -2.81 11.30
CA LYS A 105 -4.16 -3.29 11.76
C LYS A 105 -5.19 -3.34 10.63
N SER A 106 -4.75 -3.20 9.40
CA SER A 106 -5.56 -3.20 8.18
C SER A 106 -4.97 -4.13 7.13
N LEU A 107 -5.81 -4.58 6.23
CA LEU A 107 -5.42 -5.44 5.12
C LEU A 107 -5.96 -4.87 3.81
N PHE A 108 -5.06 -4.51 2.91
CA PHE A 108 -5.37 -3.92 1.62
C PHE A 108 -4.94 -4.81 0.47
N TYR A 109 -5.80 -4.87 -0.53
CA TYR A 109 -5.55 -5.50 -1.82
C TYR A 109 -5.69 -4.47 -2.93
N VAL A 110 -5.29 -4.85 -4.13
CA VAL A 110 -5.41 -4.01 -5.32
C VAL A 110 -5.91 -4.81 -6.51
N TYR A 111 -6.68 -4.16 -7.37
CA TYR A 111 -6.90 -4.60 -8.74
C TYR A 111 -6.76 -3.42 -9.71
N GLN A 112 -6.64 -3.70 -10.97
CA GLN A 112 -6.42 -2.70 -12.01
C GLN A 112 -7.64 -2.54 -12.88
N GLU A 113 -8.01 -1.29 -13.13
CA GLU A 113 -9.01 -0.85 -14.11
C GLU A 113 -8.39 0.21 -15.00
N ASP A 114 -8.26 -0.06 -16.31
CA ASP A 114 -7.58 0.82 -17.24
C ASP A 114 -6.15 1.16 -16.75
N GLU A 115 -5.85 2.44 -16.60
CA GLU A 115 -4.55 2.92 -16.08
C GLU A 115 -4.52 3.07 -14.54
N CYS A 116 -5.61 2.76 -13.88
CA CYS A 116 -5.78 2.99 -12.44
C CYS A 116 -5.66 1.70 -11.63
N LEU A 117 -5.09 1.86 -10.44
CA LEU A 117 -5.14 0.87 -9.37
C LEU A 117 -6.31 1.20 -8.45
N ILE A 118 -7.09 0.20 -8.11
CA ILE A 118 -8.15 0.30 -7.12
C ILE A 118 -7.67 -0.43 -5.87
N PHE A 119 -7.35 0.34 -4.84
CA PHE A 119 -7.03 -0.19 -3.53
C PHE A 119 -8.32 -0.39 -2.75
N PHE A 120 -8.45 -1.51 -2.10
CA PHE A 120 -9.57 -1.79 -1.22
C PHE A 120 -9.12 -2.62 -0.03
N GLY A 121 -9.57 -2.23 1.13
CA GLY A 121 -9.16 -2.85 2.37
C GLY A 121 -10.07 -2.51 3.53
N LYS A 122 -9.76 -3.06 4.67
CA LYS A 122 -10.47 -2.78 5.91
C LYS A 122 -9.57 -3.00 7.11
N PHE A 123 -9.94 -2.39 8.24
CA PHE A 123 -9.36 -2.74 9.52
C PHE A 123 -9.85 -4.13 9.96
N PHE A 124 -9.03 -4.87 10.72
CA PHE A 124 -9.38 -6.21 11.18
C PHE A 124 -10.61 -6.22 12.11
N ASP A 125 -10.89 -5.12 12.78
CA ASP A 125 -12.02 -4.97 13.71
C ASP A 125 -13.24 -4.25 13.08
N SER A 126 -13.26 -4.05 11.78
CA SER A 126 -14.31 -3.32 11.06
C SER A 126 -14.78 -4.08 9.83
N ASN A 127 -16.08 -3.92 9.52
CA ASN A 127 -16.66 -4.43 8.27
C ASN A 127 -16.72 -3.38 7.16
N ASN A 128 -16.32 -2.13 7.44
CA ASN A 128 -16.32 -1.06 6.46
C ASN A 128 -15.13 -1.17 5.52
N THR A 129 -15.39 -1.21 4.22
CA THR A 129 -14.36 -1.23 3.18
C THR A 129 -13.91 0.19 2.88
N ILE A 130 -12.59 0.40 2.92
CA ILE A 130 -11.94 1.65 2.51
C ILE A 130 -11.41 1.44 1.11
N THR A 131 -11.70 2.36 0.19
CA THR A 131 -11.29 2.25 -1.20
C THR A 131 -10.59 3.51 -1.68
N SER A 132 -9.67 3.35 -2.60
CA SER A 132 -9.04 4.47 -3.30
C SER A 132 -8.70 4.10 -4.73
N ARG A 133 -8.97 5.02 -5.65
CA ARG A 133 -8.60 4.90 -7.05
C ARG A 133 -7.45 5.87 -7.35
N ILE A 134 -6.35 5.35 -7.87
CA ILE A 134 -5.16 6.14 -8.19
C ILE A 134 -4.54 5.66 -9.50
N LYS A 135 -4.04 6.56 -10.32
CA LYS A 135 -3.27 6.16 -11.50
C LYS A 135 -2.03 5.35 -11.07
N LYS A 136 -1.77 4.26 -11.76
CA LYS A 136 -0.59 3.41 -11.49
C LYS A 136 0.71 4.21 -11.51
N SER A 137 0.87 5.10 -12.50
CA SER A 137 2.03 5.98 -12.60
C SER A 137 2.17 6.96 -11.43
N GLU A 138 1.06 7.48 -10.93
CA GLU A 138 1.04 8.39 -9.78
C GLU A 138 1.41 7.66 -8.48
N PHE A 139 0.88 6.47 -8.28
CA PHE A 139 1.23 5.65 -7.12
C PHE A 139 2.71 5.24 -7.12
N LEU A 140 3.24 4.82 -8.28
CA LEU A 140 4.67 4.54 -8.43
C LEU A 140 5.55 5.75 -8.14
N ALA A 141 5.17 6.92 -8.65
CA ALA A 141 5.89 8.17 -8.37
C ALA A 141 5.89 8.51 -6.86
N THR A 142 4.77 8.28 -6.18
CA THR A 142 4.66 8.48 -4.73
C THR A 142 5.54 7.52 -3.95
N LEU A 143 5.55 6.22 -4.31
CA LEU A 143 6.43 5.22 -3.69
C LEU A 143 7.91 5.52 -3.91
N LEU A 144 8.30 5.97 -5.11
CA LEU A 144 9.68 6.36 -5.40
C LEU A 144 10.12 7.57 -4.56
N LYS A 145 9.26 8.56 -4.37
CA LYS A 145 9.52 9.69 -3.48
C LYS A 145 9.67 9.24 -2.02
N LEU A 146 8.80 8.34 -1.58
CA LEU A 146 8.88 7.76 -0.24
C LEU A 146 10.20 7.02 -0.05
N LEU A 147 10.56 6.14 -0.99
CA LEU A 147 11.82 5.40 -0.95
C LEU A 147 13.02 6.33 -0.87
N HIS A 148 13.08 7.33 -1.76
CA HIS A 148 14.17 8.31 -1.77
C HIS A 148 14.27 9.08 -0.46
N THR A 149 13.14 9.51 0.09
CA THR A 149 13.10 10.23 1.38
C THR A 149 13.62 9.37 2.52
N VAL A 150 13.18 8.12 2.60
CA VAL A 150 13.61 7.19 3.65
C VAL A 150 15.08 6.81 3.50
N GLU A 151 15.55 6.49 2.30
CA GLU A 151 16.94 6.12 2.05
C GLU A 151 17.91 7.28 2.29
N SER A 152 17.55 8.50 1.94
CA SER A 152 18.40 9.68 2.17
C SER A 152 18.66 9.93 3.66
N TYR A 153 17.76 9.47 4.51
CA TYR A 153 17.89 9.57 5.97
C TYR A 153 18.66 8.40 6.58
N ALA A 154 18.49 7.21 6.02
CA ALA A 154 19.13 5.99 6.49
C ALA A 154 20.61 5.91 6.10
N THR A 155 21.02 6.57 5.02
CA THR A 155 22.42 6.58 4.58
C THR A 155 23.23 7.50 5.48
N PRO A 156 24.33 7.02 6.12
CA PRO A 156 25.21 7.88 6.88
C PRO A 156 25.70 9.01 5.95
N ARG A 157 25.46 10.25 6.33
CA ARG A 157 26.14 11.36 5.67
C ARG A 157 27.62 11.18 5.92
N ASN A 158 28.37 10.84 4.90
CA ASN A 158 29.82 10.89 4.95
C ASN A 158 30.18 12.36 5.22
N ILE A 159 30.60 12.58 6.45
CA ILE A 159 31.14 13.88 6.89
C ILE A 159 32.56 13.97 6.38
#